data_e7292ca4ab89520824b23a17dd35180d
#
_entry.id   e7292ca4ab89520824b23a17dd35180d
#
_cell.length_a   1.000
_cell.length_b   1.000
_cell.length_c   1.000
_cell.angle_alpha   90.00
_cell.angle_beta   90.00
_cell.angle_gamma   90.00
#
_symmetry.space_group_name_H-M   'P 1'
#
loop_
_entity.id
_entity.type
_entity.pdbx_description
1 polymer ?
#
loop_
_entity_poly.entity_id
_entity_poly.type
_entity_poly.pdbx_seq_one_letter_code
_entity_poly.pdbx_strand_id
1 'polypeptide(L)'
;MTTDTEAAVSTRGLTKRYGATTALHGLDLDIPRGSVFGMIGPNGAGKTTTMRLLLDIIRPTGGDLTVLGRSPRGGGAELRRRIGYLPGELHLGTRVKGREFLAHYAEISGPVRKGAVDDLADRLGVDLGRPVRSLSKGNKQKVGLIQAFMHEPELLVLDEPTSGLDPLVQQEFHAMLHEAKAKGQTVFLSSHVLSEVQQTAHEIAILKQGRIVERSTVAALRENAVRHVKLVVAEADAASARSTLDALPGVADAASVPNGPGTVALTATLDSHVDAFVKAVALLDLVDLTMEEPDLEEMVLAYYGTDLSSTAEPVDADRKPVKR
;
A
#
# COMPACT_ATOMS: atom_id res chain seq x y z
N MET A 1 -21.93 -2.73 21.93
CA MET A 1 -22.01 -1.25 21.71
C MET A 1 -20.98 -0.93 20.63
N THR A 2 -21.41 -0.89 19.39
CA THR A 2 -20.58 -0.41 18.28
C THR A 2 -20.43 1.10 18.49
N THR A 3 -19.24 1.55 18.91
CA THR A 3 -18.86 2.95 18.82
C THR A 3 -18.91 3.33 17.36
N ASP A 4 -19.89 4.14 17.01
CA ASP A 4 -20.01 4.77 15.70
C ASP A 4 -18.83 5.75 15.57
N THR A 5 -17.66 5.21 15.20
CA THR A 5 -16.45 6.00 15.02
C THR A 5 -16.67 6.80 13.74
N GLU A 6 -16.92 8.09 13.88
CA GLU A 6 -17.20 8.99 12.76
C GLU A 6 -16.11 8.85 11.70
N ALA A 7 -16.48 8.50 10.46
CA ALA A 7 -15.54 8.29 9.38
C ALA A 7 -14.85 9.60 8.96
N ALA A 8 -13.54 9.57 8.78
CA ALA A 8 -12.80 10.68 8.17
C ALA A 8 -13.05 10.78 6.67
N VAL A 9 -13.25 9.63 6.01
CA VAL A 9 -13.64 9.53 4.61
C VAL A 9 -14.79 8.54 4.52
N SER A 10 -15.85 8.88 3.80
CA SER A 10 -16.94 7.96 3.48
C SER A 10 -17.35 8.11 2.02
N THR A 11 -17.46 7.00 1.31
CA THR A 11 -17.96 6.96 -0.06
C THR A 11 -19.06 5.92 -0.20
N ARG A 12 -20.07 6.21 -1.03
CA ARG A 12 -21.18 5.28 -1.36
C ARG A 12 -21.42 5.32 -2.87
N GLY A 13 -21.24 4.18 -3.52
CA GLY A 13 -21.39 4.03 -4.95
C GLY A 13 -20.53 4.98 -5.78
N LEU A 14 -19.36 5.41 -5.25
CA LEU A 14 -18.52 6.44 -5.88
C LEU A 14 -18.05 5.99 -7.26
N THR A 15 -18.46 6.72 -8.29
CA THR A 15 -18.19 6.39 -9.69
C THR A 15 -17.45 7.53 -10.38
N LYS A 16 -16.45 7.17 -11.19
CA LYS A 16 -15.73 8.13 -12.05
C LYS A 16 -15.55 7.59 -13.45
N ARG A 17 -16.02 8.36 -14.43
CA ARG A 17 -15.83 8.07 -15.86
C ARG A 17 -15.03 9.19 -16.52
N TYR A 18 -14.16 8.82 -17.44
CA TYR A 18 -13.42 9.71 -18.33
C TYR A 18 -13.78 9.32 -19.78
N GLY A 19 -14.72 10.05 -20.38
CA GLY A 19 -15.25 9.67 -21.68
C GLY A 19 -15.84 8.27 -21.68
N ALA A 20 -15.29 7.38 -22.47
CA ALA A 20 -15.71 5.97 -22.55
C ALA A 20 -15.16 5.09 -21.43
N THR A 21 -14.08 5.50 -20.75
CA THR A 21 -13.40 4.70 -19.73
C THR A 21 -13.97 4.98 -18.35
N THR A 22 -14.37 3.93 -17.63
CA THR A 22 -14.76 4.04 -16.21
C THR A 22 -13.56 3.70 -15.35
N ALA A 23 -13.13 4.66 -14.52
CA ALA A 23 -11.99 4.52 -13.61
C ALA A 23 -12.39 4.02 -12.23
N LEU A 24 -13.63 4.29 -11.78
CA LEU A 24 -14.21 3.76 -10.53
C LEU A 24 -15.63 3.28 -10.79
N HIS A 25 -15.96 2.10 -10.30
CA HIS A 25 -17.20 1.38 -10.56
C HIS A 25 -18.06 1.22 -9.29
N GLY A 26 -18.45 2.32 -8.64
CA GLY A 26 -19.30 2.26 -7.45
C GLY A 26 -18.50 1.85 -6.21
N LEU A 27 -17.50 2.66 -5.83
CA LEU A 27 -16.60 2.38 -4.72
C LEU A 27 -17.27 2.77 -3.39
N ASP A 28 -17.41 1.81 -2.48
CA ASP A 28 -17.86 1.99 -1.11
C ASP A 28 -16.66 1.87 -0.17
N LEU A 29 -16.36 2.92 0.58
CA LEU A 29 -15.20 3.00 1.46
C LEU A 29 -15.49 3.86 2.68
N ASP A 30 -15.19 3.37 3.86
CA ASP A 30 -15.16 4.12 5.10
C ASP A 30 -13.76 4.04 5.72
N ILE A 31 -13.16 5.19 6.02
CA ILE A 31 -11.89 5.30 6.73
C ILE A 31 -12.17 5.92 8.09
N PRO A 32 -11.96 5.17 9.20
CA PRO A 32 -12.20 5.69 10.55
C PRO A 32 -11.24 6.85 10.90
N ARG A 33 -11.69 7.80 11.71
CA ARG A 33 -10.82 8.86 12.24
C ARG A 33 -9.69 8.29 13.09
N GLY A 34 -8.51 8.88 13.02
CA GLY A 34 -7.33 8.46 13.77
C GLY A 34 -6.72 7.12 13.33
N SER A 35 -7.17 6.57 12.20
CA SER A 35 -6.62 5.34 11.64
C SER A 35 -5.58 5.61 10.54
N VAL A 36 -4.74 4.61 10.28
CA VAL A 36 -3.90 4.54 9.08
C VAL A 36 -4.51 3.50 8.15
N PHE A 37 -4.99 3.94 6.99
CA PHE A 37 -5.65 3.12 5.99
C PHE A 37 -4.84 3.06 4.71
N GLY A 38 -4.58 1.86 4.20
CA GLY A 38 -3.85 1.61 2.97
C GLY A 38 -4.77 1.26 1.81
N MET A 39 -4.53 1.81 0.63
CA MET A 39 -5.16 1.39 -0.63
C MET A 39 -4.11 0.82 -1.56
N ILE A 40 -4.20 -0.48 -1.82
CA ILE A 40 -3.22 -1.22 -2.62
C ILE A 40 -3.82 -1.56 -3.97
N GLY A 41 -2.99 -1.54 -4.99
CA GLY A 41 -3.44 -1.91 -6.33
C GLY A 41 -2.41 -1.61 -7.41
N PRO A 42 -2.49 -2.27 -8.57
CA PRO A 42 -1.62 -1.99 -9.69
C PRO A 42 -1.81 -0.58 -10.24
N ASN A 43 -0.89 -0.16 -11.09
CA ASN A 43 -1.03 1.10 -11.81
C ASN A 43 -2.31 1.09 -12.66
N GLY A 44 -3.06 2.18 -12.60
CA GLY A 44 -4.36 2.27 -13.28
C GLY A 44 -5.54 1.66 -12.53
N ALA A 45 -5.36 1.05 -11.34
CA ALA A 45 -6.45 0.48 -10.57
C ALA A 45 -7.50 1.50 -10.08
N GLY A 46 -7.16 2.80 -10.03
CA GLY A 46 -8.06 3.87 -9.58
C GLY A 46 -7.64 4.57 -8.29
N LYS A 47 -6.49 4.21 -7.68
CA LYS A 47 -5.98 4.79 -6.41
C LYS A 47 -5.89 6.32 -6.47
N THR A 48 -5.09 6.87 -7.38
CA THR A 48 -4.93 8.32 -7.59
C THR A 48 -6.27 9.00 -7.93
N THR A 49 -7.14 8.34 -8.70
CA THR A 49 -8.48 8.85 -9.03
C THR A 49 -9.31 9.01 -7.77
N THR A 50 -9.31 8.02 -6.88
CA THR A 50 -10.00 8.09 -5.59
C THR A 50 -9.49 9.28 -4.77
N MET A 51 -8.18 9.41 -4.59
CA MET A 51 -7.58 10.51 -3.82
C MET A 51 -7.90 11.89 -4.40
N ARG A 52 -7.86 12.05 -5.73
CA ARG A 52 -8.21 13.31 -6.39
C ARG A 52 -9.68 13.71 -6.23
N LEU A 53 -10.58 12.73 -6.12
CA LEU A 53 -12.00 12.97 -5.82
C LEU A 53 -12.19 13.49 -4.38
N LEU A 54 -11.47 12.92 -3.40
CA LEU A 54 -11.51 13.37 -2.00
C LEU A 54 -11.12 14.84 -1.83
N LEU A 55 -10.25 15.34 -2.71
CA LEU A 55 -9.71 16.70 -2.67
C LEU A 55 -10.46 17.71 -3.56
N ASP A 56 -11.54 17.26 -4.23
CA ASP A 56 -12.25 18.06 -5.27
C ASP A 56 -11.33 18.55 -6.41
N ILE A 57 -10.20 17.86 -6.66
CA ILE A 57 -9.34 18.10 -7.83
C ILE A 57 -10.07 17.67 -9.09
N ILE A 58 -10.82 16.57 -9.00
CA ILE A 58 -11.73 16.08 -10.03
C ILE A 58 -13.09 15.79 -9.40
N ARG A 59 -14.15 15.82 -10.22
CA ARG A 59 -15.53 15.58 -9.75
C ARG A 59 -15.97 14.14 -10.00
N PRO A 60 -16.76 13.53 -9.08
CA PRO A 60 -17.38 12.25 -9.32
C PRO A 60 -18.40 12.34 -10.49
N THR A 61 -18.62 11.22 -11.15
CA THR A 61 -19.68 11.05 -12.14
C THR A 61 -20.98 10.58 -11.49
N GLY A 62 -20.90 9.90 -10.34
CA GLY A 62 -22.02 9.43 -9.54
C GLY A 62 -21.57 8.98 -8.16
N GLY A 63 -22.55 8.70 -7.29
CA GLY A 63 -22.33 8.31 -5.91
C GLY A 63 -22.08 9.50 -4.97
N ASP A 64 -21.97 9.18 -3.68
CA ASP A 64 -21.79 10.16 -2.61
C ASP A 64 -20.38 10.07 -2.03
N LEU A 65 -19.87 11.20 -1.54
CA LEU A 65 -18.54 11.35 -0.98
C LEU A 65 -18.52 12.42 0.11
N THR A 66 -18.02 12.04 1.28
CA THR A 66 -17.75 12.96 2.38
C THR A 66 -16.33 12.81 2.89
N VAL A 67 -15.72 13.92 3.29
CA VAL A 67 -14.38 14.01 3.89
C VAL A 67 -14.49 14.90 5.12
N LEU A 68 -14.07 14.38 6.27
CA LEU A 68 -14.19 15.03 7.58
C LEU A 68 -15.62 15.53 7.86
N GLY A 69 -16.64 14.73 7.44
CA GLY A 69 -18.05 15.02 7.59
C GLY A 69 -18.63 16.05 6.62
N ARG A 70 -17.87 16.50 5.61
CA ARG A 70 -18.30 17.50 4.62
C ARG A 70 -18.14 16.98 3.19
N SER A 71 -19.01 17.41 2.29
CA SER A 71 -18.78 17.21 0.86
C SER A 71 -17.51 17.98 0.44
N PRO A 72 -16.55 17.37 -0.31
CA PRO A 72 -15.34 18.07 -0.75
C PRO A 72 -15.62 19.38 -1.49
N ARG A 73 -16.67 19.39 -2.34
CA ARG A 73 -17.10 20.57 -3.08
C ARG A 73 -17.62 21.67 -2.16
N GLY A 74 -18.47 21.31 -1.18
CA GLY A 74 -19.08 22.26 -0.23
C GLY A 74 -18.10 22.74 0.84
N GLY A 75 -17.10 21.94 1.18
CA GLY A 75 -16.10 22.26 2.20
C GLY A 75 -15.08 23.31 1.78
N GLY A 76 -14.85 23.45 0.47
CA GLY A 76 -14.01 24.51 -0.10
C GLY A 76 -12.60 24.59 0.48
N ALA A 77 -12.06 25.80 0.62
CA ALA A 77 -10.71 26.04 1.14
C ALA A 77 -10.58 25.66 2.63
N GLU A 78 -11.63 25.83 3.42
CA GLU A 78 -11.64 25.47 4.83
C GLU A 78 -11.40 23.98 5.05
N LEU A 79 -12.08 23.11 4.29
CA LEU A 79 -11.86 21.69 4.35
C LEU A 79 -10.43 21.32 3.90
N ARG A 80 -9.95 21.91 2.80
CA ARG A 80 -8.61 21.61 2.27
C ARG A 80 -7.48 22.00 3.22
N ARG A 81 -7.66 23.03 4.05
CA ARG A 81 -6.69 23.39 5.12
C ARG A 81 -6.53 22.31 6.19
N ARG A 82 -7.53 21.44 6.35
CA ARG A 82 -7.53 20.32 7.29
C ARG A 82 -6.94 19.04 6.68
N ILE A 83 -6.49 19.10 5.41
CA ILE A 83 -5.98 17.95 4.67
C ILE A 83 -4.54 18.24 4.21
N GLY A 84 -3.61 17.34 4.53
CA GLY A 84 -2.30 17.30 3.95
C GLY A 84 -2.31 16.37 2.73
N TYR A 85 -1.83 16.84 1.58
CA TYR A 85 -1.86 16.06 0.36
C TYR A 85 -0.48 15.95 -0.28
N LEU A 86 -0.09 14.72 -0.56
CA LEU A 86 1.07 14.38 -1.37
C LEU A 86 0.61 13.68 -2.65
N PRO A 87 0.72 14.30 -3.83
CA PRO A 87 0.41 13.65 -5.10
C PRO A 87 1.50 12.64 -5.50
N GLY A 88 1.14 11.54 -6.18
CA GLY A 88 2.08 10.51 -6.64
C GLY A 88 3.08 11.01 -7.69
N GLU A 89 2.72 12.05 -8.45
CA GLU A 89 3.63 12.75 -9.36
C GLU A 89 3.78 14.21 -8.96
N LEU A 90 4.94 14.55 -8.44
CA LEU A 90 5.30 15.91 -8.06
C LEU A 90 5.97 16.66 -9.21
N HIS A 91 5.18 17.45 -9.92
CA HIS A 91 5.69 18.33 -10.96
C HIS A 91 6.14 19.69 -10.38
N LEU A 92 7.23 19.69 -9.65
CA LEU A 92 7.80 20.89 -9.05
C LEU A 92 8.83 21.52 -10.01
N GLY A 93 8.33 22.26 -11.01
CA GLY A 93 9.16 22.95 -12.03
C GLY A 93 9.63 24.35 -11.64
N THR A 94 9.35 24.80 -10.42
CA THR A 94 9.62 26.19 -9.99
C THR A 94 11.12 26.47 -9.76
N ARG A 95 11.53 27.71 -10.04
CA ARG A 95 12.89 28.22 -9.78
C ARG A 95 13.08 28.70 -8.34
N VAL A 96 11.99 28.84 -7.55
CA VAL A 96 12.08 29.26 -6.15
C VAL A 96 12.78 28.21 -5.31
N LYS A 97 13.41 28.64 -4.21
CA LYS A 97 14.03 27.74 -3.24
C LYS A 97 13.00 26.92 -2.50
N GLY A 98 13.39 25.73 -1.98
CA GLY A 98 12.50 24.87 -1.22
C GLY A 98 11.86 25.60 -0.02
N ARG A 99 12.62 26.44 0.67
CA ARG A 99 12.12 27.22 1.80
C ARG A 99 11.03 28.23 1.39
N GLU A 100 11.23 28.97 0.31
CA GLU A 100 10.23 29.91 -0.20
C GLU A 100 8.97 29.20 -0.69
N PHE A 101 9.15 28.05 -1.34
CA PHE A 101 8.05 27.20 -1.76
C PHE A 101 7.20 26.74 -0.56
N LEU A 102 7.82 26.21 0.49
CA LEU A 102 7.11 25.76 1.69
C LEU A 102 6.49 26.91 2.48
N ALA A 103 7.14 28.08 2.53
CA ALA A 103 6.58 29.27 3.17
C ALA A 103 5.28 29.70 2.48
N HIS A 104 5.24 29.69 1.12
CA HIS A 104 4.01 29.98 0.39
C HIS A 104 2.88 28.96 0.70
N TYR A 105 3.22 27.68 0.78
CA TYR A 105 2.20 26.67 1.16
C TYR A 105 1.76 26.81 2.62
N ALA A 106 2.64 27.22 3.53
CA ALA A 106 2.28 27.47 4.93
C ALA A 106 1.20 28.57 5.07
N GLU A 107 1.22 29.58 4.20
CA GLU A 107 0.21 30.66 4.20
C GLU A 107 -1.20 30.18 3.81
N ILE A 108 -1.29 29.16 2.95
CA ILE A 108 -2.57 28.69 2.41
C ILE A 108 -3.09 27.41 3.06
N SER A 109 -2.21 26.58 3.68
CA SER A 109 -2.61 25.30 4.26
C SER A 109 -3.30 25.45 5.62
N GLY A 110 -2.67 26.07 6.59
CA GLY A 110 -3.19 26.18 7.95
C GLY A 110 -2.10 26.72 8.87
N PRO A 111 -2.34 26.81 10.18
CA PRO A 111 -1.31 27.28 11.09
C PRO A 111 -0.15 26.28 11.11
N VAL A 112 1.03 26.76 10.79
CA VAL A 112 2.28 25.97 10.85
C VAL A 112 3.06 26.40 12.09
N ARG A 113 3.43 25.44 12.95
CA ARG A 113 4.25 25.71 14.13
C ARG A 113 5.60 26.28 13.70
N LYS A 114 6.09 27.29 14.43
CA LYS A 114 7.42 27.87 14.18
C LYS A 114 8.49 26.76 14.28
N GLY A 115 9.33 26.65 13.28
CA GLY A 115 10.39 25.62 13.19
C GLY A 115 9.95 24.28 12.59
N ALA A 116 8.63 24.02 12.42
CA ALA A 116 8.16 22.72 11.93
C ALA A 116 8.73 22.33 10.56
N VAL A 117 8.90 23.30 9.65
CA VAL A 117 9.49 23.08 8.34
C VAL A 117 10.96 22.69 8.44
N ASP A 118 11.72 23.33 9.33
CA ASP A 118 13.13 23.04 9.55
C ASP A 118 13.32 21.67 10.23
N ASP A 119 12.51 21.39 11.26
CA ASP A 119 12.51 20.09 11.95
C ASP A 119 12.27 18.93 10.94
N LEU A 120 11.27 19.07 10.07
CA LEU A 120 10.97 18.07 9.05
C LEU A 120 12.05 17.98 7.96
N ALA A 121 12.66 19.11 7.59
CA ALA A 121 13.75 19.13 6.61
C ALA A 121 14.99 18.41 7.13
N ASP A 122 15.33 18.60 8.40
CA ASP A 122 16.45 17.94 9.09
C ASP A 122 16.18 16.43 9.19
N ARG A 123 14.98 16.03 9.62
CA ARG A 123 14.56 14.61 9.71
C ARG A 123 14.66 13.89 8.37
N LEU A 124 14.19 14.51 7.30
CA LEU A 124 14.21 13.92 5.96
C LEU A 124 15.54 14.14 5.22
N GLY A 125 16.48 14.90 5.79
CA GLY A 125 17.79 15.18 5.19
C GLY A 125 17.69 15.91 3.86
N VAL A 126 16.90 17.02 3.77
CA VAL A 126 16.73 17.79 2.54
C VAL A 126 17.19 19.23 2.69
N ASP A 127 18.05 19.69 1.77
CA ASP A 127 18.49 21.09 1.69
C ASP A 127 17.44 21.97 1.03
N LEU A 128 16.73 22.76 1.83
CA LEU A 128 15.71 23.70 1.39
C LEU A 128 16.28 25.00 0.77
N GLY A 129 17.61 25.22 0.83
CA GLY A 129 18.28 26.36 0.20
C GLY A 129 18.39 26.25 -1.32
N ARG A 130 18.18 25.07 -1.90
CA ARG A 130 18.28 24.80 -3.33
C ARG A 130 16.98 25.10 -4.07
N PRO A 131 17.04 25.53 -5.37
CA PRO A 131 15.87 25.66 -6.20
C PRO A 131 15.17 24.30 -6.38
N VAL A 132 13.83 24.27 -6.21
CA VAL A 132 13.05 23.03 -6.24
C VAL A 132 13.22 22.26 -7.56
N ARG A 133 13.34 22.97 -8.70
CA ARG A 133 13.54 22.33 -10.00
C ARG A 133 14.85 21.53 -10.10
N SER A 134 15.89 21.91 -9.32
CA SER A 134 17.22 21.29 -9.34
C SER A 134 17.33 20.08 -8.41
N LEU A 135 16.30 19.79 -7.63
CA LEU A 135 16.27 18.66 -6.72
C LEU A 135 16.08 17.34 -7.49
N SER A 136 16.70 16.27 -6.99
CA SER A 136 16.43 14.90 -7.47
C SER A 136 14.96 14.53 -7.23
N LYS A 137 14.46 13.45 -7.87
CA LYS A 137 13.10 12.93 -7.65
C LYS A 137 12.86 12.69 -6.16
N GLY A 138 13.77 12.00 -5.45
CA GLY A 138 13.64 11.71 -4.02
C GLY A 138 13.61 12.99 -3.16
N ASN A 139 14.46 13.99 -3.46
CA ASN A 139 14.44 15.25 -2.70
C ASN A 139 13.17 16.08 -2.99
N LYS A 140 12.58 16.00 -4.18
CA LYS A 140 11.27 16.59 -4.47
C LYS A 140 10.18 15.89 -3.64
N GLN A 141 10.26 14.56 -3.53
CA GLN A 141 9.34 13.78 -2.71
C GLN A 141 9.40 14.21 -1.23
N LYS A 142 10.63 14.37 -0.69
CA LYS A 142 10.85 14.89 0.67
C LYS A 142 10.21 16.28 0.88
N VAL A 143 10.38 17.21 -0.07
CA VAL A 143 9.72 18.52 -0.02
C VAL A 143 8.19 18.39 -0.03
N GLY A 144 7.65 17.47 -0.83
CA GLY A 144 6.21 17.16 -0.84
C GLY A 144 5.72 16.60 0.50
N LEU A 145 6.50 15.70 1.13
CA LEU A 145 6.20 15.21 2.47
C LEU A 145 6.17 16.34 3.50
N ILE A 146 7.19 17.22 3.51
CA ILE A 146 7.20 18.38 4.41
C ILE A 146 5.93 19.21 4.22
N GLN A 147 5.56 19.52 2.97
CA GLN A 147 4.36 20.27 2.65
C GLN A 147 3.08 19.61 3.18
N ALA A 148 2.98 18.28 3.08
CA ALA A 148 1.80 17.56 3.54
C ALA A 148 1.70 17.50 5.09
N PHE A 149 2.83 17.41 5.80
CA PHE A 149 2.87 17.22 7.25
C PHE A 149 3.02 18.48 8.08
N MET A 150 3.59 19.57 7.52
CA MET A 150 4.04 20.75 8.29
C MET A 150 2.96 21.48 9.09
N HIS A 151 1.68 21.38 8.69
CA HIS A 151 0.54 22.04 9.33
C HIS A 151 -0.30 21.09 10.21
N GLU A 152 0.20 19.87 10.47
CA GLU A 152 -0.43 18.85 11.30
C GLU A 152 -1.94 18.65 10.97
N PRO A 153 -2.29 18.29 9.72
CA PRO A 153 -3.68 18.20 9.28
C PRO A 153 -4.45 17.09 9.98
N GLU A 154 -5.78 17.15 9.99
CA GLU A 154 -6.63 16.07 10.51
C GLU A 154 -6.62 14.82 9.61
N LEU A 155 -6.41 15.00 8.30
CA LEU A 155 -6.33 13.93 7.31
C LEU A 155 -5.11 14.12 6.42
N LEU A 156 -4.27 13.09 6.36
CA LEU A 156 -3.18 12.96 5.38
C LEU A 156 -3.65 12.08 4.24
N VAL A 157 -3.57 12.57 3.00
CA VAL A 157 -3.84 11.82 1.76
C VAL A 157 -2.52 11.72 1.00
N LEU A 158 -1.96 10.52 0.94
CA LEU A 158 -0.59 10.30 0.45
C LEU A 158 -0.60 9.30 -0.70
N ASP A 159 -0.34 9.78 -1.91
CA ASP A 159 -0.32 8.95 -3.13
C ASP A 159 1.12 8.52 -3.43
N GLU A 160 1.42 7.21 -3.31
CA GLU A 160 2.76 6.61 -3.49
C GLU A 160 3.87 7.36 -2.71
N PRO A 161 3.74 7.56 -1.39
CA PRO A 161 4.58 8.48 -0.63
C PRO A 161 6.07 8.09 -0.57
N THR A 162 6.39 6.82 -0.68
CA THR A 162 7.75 6.26 -0.60
C THR A 162 8.49 6.23 -1.93
N SER A 163 7.78 6.56 -3.04
CA SER A 163 8.35 6.50 -4.38
C SER A 163 9.61 7.34 -4.53
N GLY A 164 10.75 6.67 -4.78
CA GLY A 164 12.04 7.31 -5.00
C GLY A 164 12.76 7.78 -3.72
N LEU A 165 12.29 7.36 -2.54
CA LEU A 165 12.99 7.51 -1.27
C LEU A 165 13.98 6.36 -1.06
N ASP A 166 15.09 6.66 -0.43
CA ASP A 166 16.03 5.64 0.04
C ASP A 166 15.50 4.93 1.30
N PRO A 167 15.98 3.72 1.65
CA PRO A 167 15.45 2.93 2.77
C PRO A 167 15.48 3.65 4.12
N LEU A 168 16.49 4.49 4.39
CA LEU A 168 16.58 5.22 5.66
C LEU A 168 15.48 6.28 5.77
N VAL A 169 15.20 6.98 4.68
CA VAL A 169 14.12 7.96 4.63
C VAL A 169 12.74 7.29 4.66
N GLN A 170 12.59 6.09 4.09
CA GLN A 170 11.37 5.30 4.24
C GLN A 170 11.12 4.95 5.71
N GLN A 171 12.13 4.54 6.46
CA GLN A 171 12.00 4.29 7.92
C GLN A 171 11.57 5.55 8.67
N GLU A 172 12.17 6.71 8.34
CA GLU A 172 11.78 7.99 8.94
C GLU A 172 10.33 8.36 8.59
N PHE A 173 9.91 8.14 7.35
CA PHE A 173 8.52 8.33 6.94
C PHE A 173 7.55 7.44 7.73
N HIS A 174 7.89 6.17 7.96
CA HIS A 174 7.08 5.28 8.80
C HIS A 174 6.98 5.80 10.24
N ALA A 175 8.08 6.30 10.82
CA ALA A 175 8.06 6.94 12.14
C ALA A 175 7.13 8.16 12.17
N MET A 176 7.17 9.02 11.13
CA MET A 176 6.26 10.16 10.98
C MET A 176 4.78 9.72 10.93
N LEU A 177 4.45 8.62 10.25
CA LEU A 177 3.09 8.08 10.22
C LEU A 177 2.62 7.58 11.59
N HIS A 178 3.49 6.90 12.35
CA HIS A 178 3.18 6.47 13.71
C HIS A 178 2.94 7.67 14.65
N GLU A 179 3.74 8.72 14.55
CA GLU A 179 3.56 9.95 15.30
C GLU A 179 2.25 10.66 14.94
N ALA A 180 1.94 10.76 13.63
CA ALA A 180 0.70 11.34 13.15
C ALA A 180 -0.52 10.60 13.72
N LYS A 181 -0.50 9.25 13.69
CA LYS A 181 -1.53 8.42 14.31
C LYS A 181 -1.63 8.64 15.82
N ALA A 182 -0.49 8.70 16.53
CA ALA A 182 -0.48 8.94 17.97
C ALA A 182 -1.07 10.30 18.35
N LYS A 183 -0.96 11.30 17.45
CA LYS A 183 -1.62 12.62 17.58
C LYS A 183 -3.10 12.61 17.16
N GLY A 184 -3.67 11.47 16.79
CA GLY A 184 -5.06 11.34 16.36
C GLY A 184 -5.34 11.75 14.92
N GLN A 185 -4.31 11.99 14.10
CA GLN A 185 -4.47 12.27 12.69
C GLN A 185 -4.91 11.00 11.93
N THR A 186 -5.73 11.18 10.92
CA THR A 186 -6.10 10.09 10.00
C THR A 186 -5.14 10.08 8.82
N VAL A 187 -4.71 8.89 8.39
CA VAL A 187 -3.86 8.73 7.22
C VAL A 187 -4.54 7.83 6.20
N PHE A 188 -4.64 8.31 4.98
CA PHE A 188 -5.03 7.52 3.81
C PHE A 188 -3.86 7.51 2.83
N LEU A 189 -3.23 6.36 2.66
CA LEU A 189 -2.08 6.21 1.76
C LEU A 189 -2.37 5.19 0.66
N SER A 190 -1.81 5.42 -0.54
CA SER A 190 -1.77 4.44 -1.61
C SER A 190 -0.36 3.89 -1.79
N SER A 191 -0.27 2.62 -2.14
CA SER A 191 0.97 2.01 -2.62
C SER A 191 0.65 0.89 -3.62
N HIS A 192 1.62 0.56 -4.46
CA HIS A 192 1.62 -0.68 -5.24
C HIS A 192 2.50 -1.75 -4.57
N VAL A 193 3.19 -1.41 -3.48
CA VAL A 193 4.05 -2.29 -2.68
C VAL A 193 3.35 -2.56 -1.35
N LEU A 194 2.95 -3.81 -1.14
CA LEU A 194 2.18 -4.20 0.04
C LEU A 194 3.01 -4.12 1.32
N SER A 195 4.28 -4.55 1.27
CA SER A 195 5.19 -4.55 2.43
C SER A 195 5.36 -3.16 3.07
N GLU A 196 5.29 -2.07 2.28
CA GLU A 196 5.31 -0.70 2.81
C GLU A 196 4.06 -0.37 3.63
N VAL A 197 2.88 -0.83 3.13
CA VAL A 197 1.60 -0.56 3.78
C VAL A 197 1.42 -1.39 5.05
N GLN A 198 1.92 -2.62 5.05
CA GLN A 198 1.87 -3.54 6.21
C GLN A 198 2.58 -3.00 7.45
N GLN A 199 3.61 -2.17 7.28
CA GLN A 199 4.37 -1.62 8.39
C GLN A 199 3.63 -0.50 9.14
N THR A 200 2.63 0.11 8.51
CA THR A 200 1.99 1.33 9.02
C THR A 200 0.47 1.27 9.08
N ALA A 201 -0.18 0.60 8.12
CA ALA A 201 -1.63 0.54 8.04
C ALA A 201 -2.22 -0.49 9.00
N HIS A 202 -3.42 -0.19 9.50
CA HIS A 202 -4.25 -1.13 10.26
C HIS A 202 -5.19 -1.90 9.35
N GLU A 203 -5.83 -1.17 8.46
CA GLU A 203 -6.75 -1.70 7.47
C GLU A 203 -6.25 -1.37 6.07
N ILE A 204 -6.55 -2.26 5.15
CA ILE A 204 -6.25 -2.08 3.74
C ILE A 204 -7.48 -2.38 2.88
N ALA A 205 -7.51 -1.75 1.71
CA ALA A 205 -8.37 -2.13 0.61
C ALA A 205 -7.53 -2.46 -0.62
N ILE A 206 -7.81 -3.61 -1.24
CA ILE A 206 -7.20 -4.01 -2.50
C ILE A 206 -8.10 -3.54 -3.63
N LEU A 207 -7.55 -2.66 -4.48
CA LEU A 207 -8.25 -2.07 -5.60
C LEU A 207 -7.81 -2.72 -6.92
N LYS A 208 -8.75 -3.24 -7.71
CA LYS A 208 -8.54 -3.82 -9.02
C LYS A 208 -9.57 -3.26 -10.00
N GLN A 209 -9.11 -2.70 -11.12
CA GLN A 209 -9.99 -2.19 -12.19
C GLN A 209 -11.14 -1.29 -11.67
N GLY A 210 -10.82 -0.37 -10.72
CA GLY A 210 -11.79 0.57 -10.16
C GLY A 210 -12.81 -0.02 -9.19
N ARG A 211 -12.58 -1.23 -8.66
CA ARG A 211 -13.40 -1.90 -7.64
C ARG A 211 -12.55 -2.32 -6.45
N ILE A 212 -13.09 -2.23 -5.25
CA ILE A 212 -12.48 -2.89 -4.09
C ILE A 212 -12.81 -4.37 -4.21
N VAL A 213 -11.78 -5.21 -4.30
CA VAL A 213 -11.90 -6.67 -4.39
C VAL A 213 -11.74 -7.34 -3.04
N GLU A 214 -11.05 -6.66 -2.10
CA GLU A 214 -10.86 -7.12 -0.73
C GLU A 214 -10.72 -5.93 0.21
N ARG A 215 -11.25 -6.04 1.42
CA ARG A 215 -11.01 -5.13 2.54
C ARG A 215 -10.76 -5.94 3.79
N SER A 216 -9.62 -5.74 4.40
CA SER A 216 -9.21 -6.54 5.55
C SER A 216 -8.28 -5.73 6.48
N THR A 217 -8.11 -6.22 7.70
CA THR A 217 -7.02 -5.77 8.56
C THR A 217 -5.71 -6.45 8.14
N VAL A 218 -4.59 -5.77 8.33
CA VAL A 218 -3.26 -6.37 8.10
C VAL A 218 -3.06 -7.63 8.97
N ALA A 219 -3.59 -7.63 10.20
CA ALA A 219 -3.55 -8.78 11.08
C ALA A 219 -4.31 -9.99 10.50
N ALA A 220 -5.55 -9.78 10.03
CA ALA A 220 -6.35 -10.86 9.45
C ALA A 220 -5.73 -11.43 8.16
N LEU A 221 -5.08 -10.57 7.35
CA LEU A 221 -4.34 -11.04 6.18
C LEU A 221 -3.16 -11.93 6.58
N ARG A 222 -2.41 -11.57 7.62
CA ARG A 222 -1.29 -12.38 8.13
C ARG A 222 -1.75 -13.70 8.71
N GLU A 223 -2.89 -13.74 9.39
CA GLU A 223 -3.47 -14.96 9.96
C GLU A 223 -3.89 -15.95 8.87
N ASN A 224 -4.41 -15.44 7.75
CA ASN A 224 -4.90 -16.25 6.63
C ASN A 224 -3.84 -16.54 5.57
N ALA A 225 -2.65 -15.98 5.70
CA ALA A 225 -1.59 -16.15 4.73
C ALA A 225 -0.80 -17.44 4.99
N VAL A 226 -0.46 -18.09 3.90
CA VAL A 226 0.31 -19.34 3.87
C VAL A 226 1.79 -19.05 4.09
N ARG A 227 2.45 -19.84 4.94
CA ARG A 227 3.90 -19.78 5.15
C ARG A 227 4.62 -20.76 4.24
N HIS A 228 5.73 -20.32 3.66
CA HIS A 228 6.65 -21.22 2.98
C HIS A 228 7.62 -21.82 4.00
N VAL A 229 7.70 -23.16 4.02
CA VAL A 229 8.61 -23.87 4.88
C VAL A 229 9.61 -24.66 4.04
N LYS A 230 10.87 -24.68 4.48
CA LYS A 230 11.95 -25.45 3.86
C LYS A 230 12.68 -26.21 4.96
N LEU A 231 12.66 -27.54 4.87
CA LEU A 231 13.43 -28.44 5.71
C LEU A 231 14.60 -28.98 4.91
N VAL A 232 15.80 -28.97 5.45
CA VAL A 232 16.95 -29.64 4.87
C VAL A 232 17.27 -30.83 5.76
N VAL A 233 17.28 -32.00 5.15
CA VAL A 233 17.57 -33.31 5.83
C VAL A 233 18.64 -34.05 5.07
N ALA A 234 19.26 -35.06 5.71
CA ALA A 234 20.10 -36.00 5.01
C ALA A 234 19.28 -36.78 3.97
N GLU A 235 19.92 -37.17 2.85
CA GLU A 235 19.24 -37.88 1.77
C GLU A 235 18.62 -39.23 2.24
N ALA A 236 19.23 -39.88 3.23
CA ALA A 236 18.72 -41.12 3.83
C ALA A 236 17.38 -40.91 4.57
N ASP A 237 17.14 -39.69 5.11
CA ASP A 237 15.99 -39.38 5.93
C ASP A 237 14.87 -38.67 5.13
N ALA A 238 15.13 -38.35 3.87
CA ALA A 238 14.21 -37.55 3.04
C ALA A 238 12.82 -38.18 2.89
N ALA A 239 12.73 -39.51 2.75
CA ALA A 239 11.46 -40.24 2.60
C ALA A 239 10.63 -40.18 3.91
N SER A 240 11.27 -40.34 5.07
CA SER A 240 10.62 -40.24 6.38
C SER A 240 10.14 -38.84 6.67
N ALA A 241 10.98 -37.85 6.43
CA ALA A 241 10.64 -36.44 6.60
C ALA A 241 9.48 -36.03 5.68
N ARG A 242 9.48 -36.47 4.42
CA ARG A 242 8.39 -36.27 3.47
C ARG A 242 7.09 -36.87 3.97
N SER A 243 7.11 -38.12 4.42
CA SER A 243 5.91 -38.78 4.98
C SER A 243 5.35 -38.04 6.21
N THR A 244 6.24 -37.48 7.03
CA THR A 244 5.85 -36.67 8.18
C THR A 244 5.14 -35.37 7.73
N LEU A 245 5.68 -34.68 6.72
CA LEU A 245 5.04 -33.47 6.18
C LEU A 245 3.67 -33.78 5.56
N ASP A 246 3.57 -34.83 4.75
CA ASP A 246 2.31 -35.21 4.08
C ASP A 246 1.20 -35.63 5.05
N ALA A 247 1.56 -36.05 6.28
CA ALA A 247 0.60 -36.41 7.34
C ALA A 247 0.12 -35.24 8.20
N LEU A 248 0.75 -34.07 8.07
CA LEU A 248 0.42 -32.91 8.92
C LEU A 248 -0.78 -32.13 8.39
N PRO A 249 -1.74 -31.75 9.25
CA PRO A 249 -2.81 -30.89 8.85
C PRO A 249 -2.27 -29.51 8.51
N GLY A 250 -2.81 -28.90 7.45
CA GLY A 250 -2.42 -27.58 6.99
C GLY A 250 -1.11 -27.52 6.20
N VAL A 251 -0.44 -28.64 5.95
CA VAL A 251 0.69 -28.72 5.02
C VAL A 251 0.18 -29.08 3.64
N ALA A 252 0.59 -28.31 2.63
CA ALA A 252 0.27 -28.55 1.23
C ALA A 252 1.51 -28.34 0.34
N ASP A 253 1.39 -28.69 -0.95
CA ASP A 253 2.40 -28.45 -2.00
C ASP A 253 3.80 -28.96 -1.65
N ALA A 254 3.89 -30.03 -0.84
CA ALA A 254 5.17 -30.54 -0.42
C ALA A 254 5.96 -31.07 -1.64
N ALA A 255 7.18 -30.61 -1.83
CA ALA A 255 8.09 -30.99 -2.90
C ALA A 255 9.49 -31.35 -2.34
N SER A 256 10.24 -32.15 -3.08
CA SER A 256 11.63 -32.53 -2.73
C SER A 256 12.57 -32.02 -3.80
N VAL A 257 13.62 -31.31 -3.40
CA VAL A 257 14.60 -30.71 -4.31
C VAL A 257 16.01 -31.08 -3.81
N PRO A 258 16.94 -31.52 -4.66
CA PRO A 258 18.34 -31.71 -4.27
C PRO A 258 18.94 -30.42 -3.69
N ASN A 259 19.64 -30.50 -2.54
CA ASN A 259 20.20 -29.33 -1.84
C ASN A 259 21.73 -29.47 -1.62
N GLY A 260 22.44 -30.10 -2.56
CA GLY A 260 23.87 -30.33 -2.47
C GLY A 260 24.22 -31.80 -2.15
N PRO A 261 25.52 -32.14 -1.98
CA PRO A 261 25.95 -33.52 -1.77
C PRO A 261 25.36 -34.10 -0.48
N GLY A 262 24.59 -35.20 -0.61
CA GLY A 262 24.05 -35.97 0.51
C GLY A 262 22.91 -35.30 1.28
N THR A 263 22.34 -34.20 0.79
CA THR A 263 21.21 -33.52 1.42
C THR A 263 20.07 -33.23 0.46
N VAL A 264 18.83 -33.23 0.98
CA VAL A 264 17.61 -32.95 0.25
C VAL A 264 16.87 -31.83 0.98
N ALA A 265 16.38 -30.83 0.23
CA ALA A 265 15.46 -29.83 0.73
C ALA A 265 14.02 -30.29 0.46
N LEU A 266 13.20 -30.31 1.49
CA LEU A 266 11.75 -30.47 1.40
C LEU A 266 11.12 -29.09 1.54
N THR A 267 10.38 -28.65 0.53
CA THR A 267 9.62 -27.41 0.56
C THR A 267 8.14 -27.73 0.67
N ALA A 268 7.41 -26.94 1.42
CA ALA A 268 5.95 -27.05 1.53
C ALA A 268 5.34 -25.72 1.89
N THR A 269 4.03 -25.61 1.74
CA THR A 269 3.24 -24.51 2.27
C THR A 269 2.56 -24.93 3.57
N LEU A 270 2.47 -24.02 4.54
CA LEU A 270 1.87 -24.25 5.84
C LEU A 270 0.86 -23.14 6.13
N ASP A 271 -0.36 -23.54 6.49
CA ASP A 271 -1.39 -22.63 6.99
C ASP A 271 -1.17 -22.25 8.47
N SER A 272 -2.24 -21.97 9.20
CA SER A 272 -2.21 -21.54 10.62
C SER A 272 -1.70 -22.58 11.62
N HIS A 273 -1.41 -23.83 11.23
CA HIS A 273 -1.06 -24.94 12.15
C HIS A 273 0.43 -25.01 12.54
N VAL A 274 1.05 -23.86 12.83
CA VAL A 274 2.49 -23.74 13.13
C VAL A 274 2.92 -24.62 14.32
N ASP A 275 2.15 -24.67 15.42
CA ASP A 275 2.51 -25.45 16.62
C ASP A 275 2.60 -26.95 16.31
N ALA A 276 1.61 -27.48 15.57
CA ALA A 276 1.61 -28.89 15.17
C ALA A 276 2.79 -29.21 14.24
N PHE A 277 3.08 -28.32 13.29
CA PHE A 277 4.22 -28.45 12.40
C PHE A 277 5.55 -28.48 13.17
N VAL A 278 5.81 -27.49 14.04
CA VAL A 278 7.05 -27.40 14.82
C VAL A 278 7.27 -28.64 15.68
N LYS A 279 6.21 -29.14 16.35
CA LYS A 279 6.30 -30.36 17.18
C LYS A 279 6.62 -31.60 16.35
N ALA A 280 6.08 -31.71 15.16
CA ALA A 280 6.34 -32.88 14.31
C ALA A 280 7.76 -32.83 13.70
N VAL A 281 8.20 -31.69 13.22
CA VAL A 281 9.54 -31.57 12.63
C VAL A 281 10.66 -31.61 13.67
N ALA A 282 10.37 -31.28 14.95
CA ALA A 282 11.33 -31.42 16.04
C ALA A 282 11.75 -32.88 16.33
N LEU A 283 11.03 -33.85 15.79
CA LEU A 283 11.38 -35.29 15.89
C LEU A 283 12.26 -35.77 14.73
N LEU A 284 12.54 -34.91 13.76
CA LEU A 284 13.39 -35.21 12.60
C LEU A 284 14.81 -34.71 12.84
N ASP A 285 15.79 -35.45 12.25
CA ASP A 285 17.17 -34.97 12.21
C ASP A 285 17.35 -33.94 11.11
N LEU A 286 17.18 -32.65 11.49
CA LEU A 286 17.26 -31.53 10.57
C LEU A 286 18.69 -31.02 10.43
N VAL A 287 19.10 -30.75 9.19
CA VAL A 287 20.31 -29.96 8.89
C VAL A 287 20.01 -28.48 8.94
N ASP A 288 18.83 -28.06 8.44
CA ASP A 288 18.38 -26.68 8.44
C ASP A 288 16.83 -26.62 8.41
N LEU A 289 16.28 -25.54 8.97
CA LEU A 289 14.86 -25.23 8.93
C LEU A 289 14.69 -23.75 8.65
N THR A 290 14.03 -23.42 7.57
CA THR A 290 13.59 -22.06 7.25
C THR A 290 12.07 -22.03 7.24
N MET A 291 11.50 -21.08 7.96
CA MET A 291 10.07 -20.74 7.89
C MET A 291 9.98 -19.26 7.56
N GLU A 292 9.50 -18.95 6.38
CA GLU A 292 9.34 -17.58 5.93
C GLU A 292 8.01 -17.02 6.43
N GLU A 293 8.01 -15.72 6.80
CA GLU A 293 6.76 -15.03 7.06
C GLU A 293 5.89 -15.05 5.80
N PRO A 294 4.55 -15.07 5.96
CA PRO A 294 3.67 -15.11 4.81
C PRO A 294 3.96 -13.95 3.85
N ASP A 295 4.19 -14.26 2.60
CA ASP A 295 4.26 -13.24 1.57
C ASP A 295 2.85 -12.78 1.21
N LEU A 296 2.44 -11.68 1.83
CA LEU A 296 1.16 -11.07 1.51
C LEU A 296 1.14 -10.47 0.09
N GLU A 297 2.30 -10.30 -0.57
CA GLU A 297 2.35 -9.90 -1.98
C GLU A 297 1.81 -11.02 -2.88
N GLU A 298 2.11 -12.29 -2.56
CA GLU A 298 1.51 -13.44 -3.26
C GLU A 298 -0.01 -13.48 -3.09
N MET A 299 -0.53 -13.22 -1.88
CA MET A 299 -1.98 -13.11 -1.67
C MET A 299 -2.60 -12.02 -2.54
N VAL A 300 -2.01 -10.83 -2.58
CA VAL A 300 -2.50 -9.74 -3.41
C VAL A 300 -2.40 -10.09 -4.89
N LEU A 301 -1.33 -10.76 -5.32
CA LEU A 301 -1.18 -11.27 -6.68
C LEU A 301 -2.25 -12.32 -7.02
N ALA A 302 -2.65 -13.17 -6.08
CA ALA A 302 -3.76 -14.10 -6.28
C ALA A 302 -5.07 -13.38 -6.58
N TYR A 303 -5.37 -12.25 -5.91
CA TYR A 303 -6.52 -11.40 -6.25
C TYR A 303 -6.40 -10.78 -7.65
N TYR A 304 -5.18 -10.63 -8.19
CA TYR A 304 -4.97 -10.13 -9.55
C TYR A 304 -4.92 -11.24 -10.60
N GLY A 305 -4.51 -12.46 -10.24
CA GLY A 305 -4.27 -13.58 -11.16
C GLY A 305 -5.52 -14.32 -11.65
N THR A 306 -6.64 -14.22 -10.95
CA THR A 306 -7.87 -14.95 -11.27
C THR A 306 -8.57 -14.53 -12.56
N ASP A 307 -8.13 -13.47 -13.26
CA ASP A 307 -8.77 -12.98 -14.51
C ASP A 307 -7.90 -13.08 -15.78
N LEU A 308 -6.70 -13.63 -15.72
CA LEU A 308 -5.87 -13.78 -16.92
C LEU A 308 -6.28 -14.96 -17.82
N SER A 309 -7.26 -15.75 -17.43
CA SER A 309 -7.74 -16.92 -18.22
C SER A 309 -8.98 -16.70 -19.06
N SER A 310 -9.62 -15.50 -19.03
CA SER A 310 -10.91 -15.29 -19.73
C SER A 310 -10.90 -14.31 -20.91
N THR A 311 -9.73 -13.80 -21.33
CA THR A 311 -9.63 -12.89 -22.51
C THR A 311 -8.57 -13.31 -23.53
N ALA A 312 -8.44 -14.62 -23.79
CA ALA A 312 -7.82 -15.09 -25.02
C ALA A 312 -8.95 -15.25 -26.05
N GLU A 313 -9.40 -14.16 -26.67
CA GLU A 313 -10.08 -14.25 -27.97
C GLU A 313 -9.08 -14.81 -28.98
N PRO A 314 -9.49 -15.81 -29.80
CA PRO A 314 -8.62 -16.33 -30.84
C PRO A 314 -8.35 -15.24 -31.88
N VAL A 315 -7.08 -14.92 -32.06
CA VAL A 315 -6.63 -14.07 -33.18
C VAL A 315 -7.02 -14.76 -34.47
N ASP A 316 -7.98 -14.18 -35.17
CA ASP A 316 -8.43 -14.58 -36.50
C ASP A 316 -7.27 -14.46 -37.50
N ALA A 317 -6.73 -15.59 -37.91
CA ALA A 317 -5.55 -15.74 -38.79
C ALA A 317 -5.90 -15.57 -40.27
N ASP A 318 -6.89 -14.74 -40.64
CA ASP A 318 -7.29 -14.55 -42.03
C ASP A 318 -7.50 -13.06 -42.42
N ARG A 319 -6.39 -12.27 -42.37
CA ARG A 319 -6.32 -11.01 -43.10
C ARG A 319 -5.17 -11.03 -44.09
N LYS A 320 -5.51 -11.34 -45.38
CA LYS A 320 -4.64 -11.13 -46.53
C LYS A 320 -4.21 -9.69 -46.66
N PRO A 321 -2.97 -9.45 -47.09
CA PRO A 321 -2.45 -8.09 -47.27
C PRO A 321 -3.12 -7.41 -48.51
N VAL A 322 -3.73 -6.25 -48.26
CA VAL A 322 -4.16 -5.35 -49.34
C VAL A 322 -2.95 -4.56 -49.79
N LYS A 323 -2.55 -4.80 -51.04
CA LYS A 323 -1.63 -3.96 -51.80
C LYS A 323 -2.32 -2.62 -52.12
N ARG A 324 -1.70 -1.54 -51.70
CA ARG A 324 -1.38 -0.34 -52.52
C ARG A 324 -0.61 0.66 -51.66
#